data_0628aa40143978bab1217c69973aa8f3
#
_entry.id   0628aa40143978bab1217c69973aa8f3
#
_cell.length_a   1.000
_cell.length_b   1.000
_cell.length_c   1.000
_cell.angle_alpha   90.00
_cell.angle_beta   90.00
_cell.angle_gamma   90.00
#
_symmetry.space_group_name_H-M   'P 1'
#
loop_
_entity.id
_entity.type
_entity.pdbx_description
1 polymer ?
#
loop_
_entity_poly.entity_id
_entity_poly.type
_entity_poly.pdbx_seq_one_letter_code
_entity_poly.pdbx_strand_id
1 'polypeptide(L)'
;MKVVICGAGLVGTSIAQHLAGENNDVTVVDQDASLVRKISETLDVRSIQGHASQPDILEQAGANDADMLIAVTFSDEINMVACQVAHSLFEVPTKIARIRQPGYLKPIWGDLFTRENMPIDVIISPEREVARAIGRRLHVPGAFDVVPMANGLVSVVGVRCNEDCPIVNTPMRQLTELFPDLSITVVGIIRNDKGILPNSNDRMLPGDDVYFVCDSNHLSRAMAAFGHEEEEGRTVIIAGGGNIGLTLAEEIEEEHEGVRSRLIEFLSLIHISEPTRPY
;
A
#
# COMPACT_ATOMS: atom_id res chain seq x y z
N MET A 1 -0.90 16.91 -15.01
CA MET A 1 -1.90 17.35 -14.01
C MET A 1 -1.27 18.31 -13.03
N LYS A 2 -2.07 19.20 -12.44
CA LYS A 2 -1.64 20.05 -11.32
C LYS A 2 -2.08 19.41 -10.01
N VAL A 3 -1.15 19.09 -9.13
CA VAL A 3 -1.42 18.35 -7.89
C VAL A 3 -0.91 19.14 -6.68
N VAL A 4 -1.78 19.33 -5.70
CA VAL A 4 -1.41 19.89 -4.40
C VAL A 4 -1.31 18.77 -3.37
N ILE A 5 -0.16 18.63 -2.73
CA ILE A 5 0.08 17.62 -1.69
C ILE A 5 0.23 18.34 -0.34
N CYS A 6 -0.61 18.01 0.61
CA CYS A 6 -0.59 18.52 1.98
C CYS A 6 0.12 17.51 2.89
N GLY A 7 1.33 17.85 3.33
CA GLY A 7 2.22 17.02 4.13
C GLY A 7 3.50 16.63 3.37
N ALA A 8 4.67 17.05 3.87
CA ALA A 8 6.00 16.72 3.36
C ALA A 8 6.71 15.61 4.18
N GLY A 9 5.95 14.84 4.93
CA GLY A 9 6.46 13.64 5.62
C GLY A 9 6.82 12.53 4.64
N LEU A 10 7.14 11.33 5.16
CA LEU A 10 7.58 10.19 4.34
C LEU A 10 6.60 9.86 3.20
N VAL A 11 5.30 9.78 3.50
CA VAL A 11 4.27 9.45 2.51
C VAL A 11 4.14 10.55 1.45
N GLY A 12 4.01 11.81 1.87
CA GLY A 12 3.86 12.93 0.93
C GLY A 12 5.09 13.12 0.05
N THR A 13 6.30 12.97 0.60
CA THR A 13 7.54 13.02 -0.18
C THR A 13 7.61 11.90 -1.22
N SER A 14 7.22 10.66 -0.85
CA SER A 14 7.20 9.54 -1.79
C SER A 14 6.19 9.75 -2.93
N ILE A 15 5.00 10.25 -2.61
CA ILE A 15 3.98 10.59 -3.61
C ILE A 15 4.47 11.72 -4.53
N ALA A 16 5.05 12.78 -3.95
CA ALA A 16 5.59 13.91 -4.71
C ALA A 16 6.68 13.47 -5.69
N GLN A 17 7.60 12.61 -5.24
CA GLN A 17 8.67 12.06 -6.07
C GLN A 17 8.11 11.26 -7.25
N HIS A 18 7.11 10.42 -7.00
CA HIS A 18 6.50 9.60 -8.05
C HIS A 18 5.78 10.46 -9.09
N LEU A 19 4.92 11.38 -8.62
CA LEU A 19 4.15 12.24 -9.51
C LEU A 19 5.00 13.22 -10.30
N ALA A 20 6.03 13.80 -9.69
CA ALA A 20 6.98 14.67 -10.40
C ALA A 20 7.74 13.90 -11.49
N GLY A 21 8.12 12.64 -11.21
CA GLY A 21 8.75 11.76 -12.20
C GLY A 21 7.87 11.44 -13.42
N GLU A 22 6.56 11.59 -13.30
CA GLU A 22 5.57 11.42 -14.38
C GLU A 22 5.20 12.74 -15.09
N ASN A 23 6.00 13.79 -14.94
CA ASN A 23 5.79 15.13 -15.52
C ASN A 23 4.48 15.81 -15.06
N ASN A 24 4.09 15.63 -13.82
CA ASN A 24 3.01 16.40 -13.20
C ASN A 24 3.58 17.66 -12.54
N ASP A 25 2.78 18.73 -12.50
CA ASP A 25 3.06 19.97 -11.77
C ASP A 25 2.66 19.78 -10.31
N VAL A 26 3.64 19.59 -9.43
CA VAL A 26 3.41 19.21 -8.04
C VAL A 26 3.79 20.35 -7.10
N THR A 27 2.85 20.75 -6.24
CA THR A 27 3.11 21.68 -5.13
C THR A 27 2.93 20.96 -3.81
N VAL A 28 3.91 21.04 -2.91
CA VAL A 28 3.86 20.41 -1.58
C VAL A 28 3.74 21.49 -0.50
N VAL A 29 2.81 21.28 0.44
CA VAL A 29 2.56 22.17 1.58
C VAL A 29 2.87 21.44 2.88
N ASP A 30 3.68 22.04 3.75
CA ASP A 30 3.92 21.55 5.12
C ASP A 30 4.18 22.71 6.08
N GLN A 31 3.81 22.55 7.33
CA GLN A 31 4.10 23.53 8.38
C GLN A 31 5.57 23.51 8.83
N ASP A 32 6.27 22.39 8.69
CA ASP A 32 7.67 22.21 9.09
C ASP A 32 8.62 22.74 8.01
N ALA A 33 9.28 23.84 8.32
CA ALA A 33 10.24 24.48 7.42
C ALA A 33 11.40 23.57 7.00
N SER A 34 11.79 22.61 7.86
CA SER A 34 12.87 21.67 7.56
C SER A 34 12.47 20.66 6.49
N LEU A 35 11.23 20.16 6.56
CA LEU A 35 10.67 19.25 5.56
C LEU A 35 10.46 19.97 4.22
N VAL A 36 9.93 21.20 4.26
CA VAL A 36 9.74 22.03 3.06
C VAL A 36 11.06 22.28 2.36
N ARG A 37 12.11 22.65 3.10
CA ARG A 37 13.45 22.85 2.54
C ARG A 37 14.00 21.56 1.93
N LYS A 38 13.93 20.46 2.68
CA LYS A 38 14.43 19.17 2.23
C LYS A 38 13.80 18.74 0.89
N ILE A 39 12.49 18.90 0.76
CA ILE A 39 11.78 18.48 -0.46
C ILE A 39 12.13 19.39 -1.64
N SER A 40 12.28 20.70 -1.43
CA SER A 40 12.68 21.64 -2.48
C SER A 40 14.13 21.44 -2.96
N GLU A 41 15.02 20.90 -2.12
CA GLU A 41 16.40 20.60 -2.49
C GLU A 41 16.57 19.25 -3.20
N THR A 42 15.60 18.33 -3.03
CA THR A 42 15.72 16.95 -3.51
C THR A 42 14.82 16.61 -4.69
N LEU A 43 13.74 17.34 -4.87
CA LEU A 43 12.73 17.06 -5.91
C LEU A 43 12.44 18.32 -6.73
N ASP A 44 12.11 18.12 -8.00
CA ASP A 44 11.64 19.22 -8.88
C ASP A 44 10.14 19.47 -8.63
N VAL A 45 9.85 20.07 -7.48
CA VAL A 45 8.50 20.41 -7.04
C VAL A 45 8.47 21.80 -6.40
N ARG A 46 7.33 22.46 -6.49
CA ARG A 46 7.10 23.67 -5.73
C ARG A 46 6.81 23.31 -4.27
N SER A 47 7.37 24.02 -3.31
CA SER A 47 7.11 23.79 -1.89
C SER A 47 6.71 25.07 -1.18
N ILE A 48 5.75 24.98 -0.26
CA ILE A 48 5.19 26.11 0.50
C ILE A 48 5.16 25.75 1.97
N GLN A 49 5.70 26.63 2.80
CA GLN A 49 5.57 26.49 4.23
C GLN A 49 4.24 27.07 4.69
N GLY A 50 3.39 26.28 5.32
CA GLY A 50 2.12 26.72 5.87
C GLY A 50 1.26 25.57 6.38
N HIS A 51 0.16 25.92 7.00
CA HIS A 51 -0.78 24.96 7.54
C HIS A 51 -1.82 24.58 6.46
N ALA A 52 -1.87 23.32 6.10
CA ALA A 52 -2.65 22.82 4.96
C ALA A 52 -4.18 23.01 5.06
N SER A 53 -4.71 23.28 6.26
CA SER A 53 -6.14 23.58 6.43
C SER A 53 -6.49 25.07 6.22
N GLN A 54 -5.50 25.94 5.98
CA GLN A 54 -5.72 27.37 5.79
C GLN A 54 -6.00 27.69 4.31
N PRO A 55 -7.11 28.41 4.02
CA PRO A 55 -7.49 28.71 2.63
C PRO A 55 -6.43 29.50 1.85
N ASP A 56 -5.81 30.50 2.49
CA ASP A 56 -4.80 31.34 1.88
C ASP A 56 -3.52 30.55 1.51
N ILE A 57 -3.17 29.54 2.29
CA ILE A 57 -2.05 28.62 2.00
C ILE A 57 -2.40 27.71 0.82
N LEU A 58 -3.62 27.17 0.77
CA LEU A 58 -4.08 26.36 -0.36
C LEU A 58 -4.18 27.19 -1.64
N GLU A 59 -4.63 28.45 -1.55
CA GLU A 59 -4.64 29.38 -2.69
C GLU A 59 -3.23 29.62 -3.22
N GLN A 60 -2.26 29.92 -2.34
CA GLN A 60 -0.85 30.05 -2.71
C GLN A 60 -0.27 28.78 -3.32
N ALA A 61 -0.75 27.61 -2.88
CA ALA A 61 -0.35 26.32 -3.43
C ALA A 61 -0.93 26.05 -4.83
N GLY A 62 -1.83 26.92 -5.30
CA GLY A 62 -2.45 26.79 -6.61
C GLY A 62 -3.71 25.91 -6.63
N ALA A 63 -4.42 25.85 -5.50
CA ALA A 63 -5.67 25.06 -5.39
C ALA A 63 -6.74 25.51 -6.37
N ASN A 64 -6.75 26.79 -6.79
CA ASN A 64 -7.69 27.33 -7.79
C ASN A 64 -7.66 26.59 -9.13
N ASP A 65 -6.50 26.09 -9.51
CA ASP A 65 -6.27 25.41 -10.81
C ASP A 65 -5.86 23.95 -10.64
N ALA A 66 -5.96 23.39 -9.42
CA ALA A 66 -5.53 22.05 -9.14
C ALA A 66 -6.53 21.00 -9.65
N ASP A 67 -6.04 19.98 -10.32
CA ASP A 67 -6.80 18.80 -10.72
C ASP A 67 -7.05 17.85 -9.54
N MET A 68 -6.12 17.86 -8.55
CA MET A 68 -6.15 16.95 -7.42
C MET A 68 -5.52 17.57 -6.18
N LEU A 69 -6.12 17.29 -5.02
CA LEU A 69 -5.52 17.54 -3.71
C LEU A 69 -5.31 16.23 -2.97
N ILE A 70 -4.11 16.01 -2.43
CA ILE A 70 -3.73 14.83 -1.66
C ILE A 70 -3.34 15.26 -0.25
N ALA A 71 -4.18 15.01 0.73
CA ALA A 71 -3.95 15.39 2.12
C ALA A 71 -3.42 14.19 2.93
N VAL A 72 -2.11 14.23 3.25
CA VAL A 72 -1.36 13.14 3.91
C VAL A 72 -0.54 13.66 5.10
N THR A 73 -1.03 14.68 5.77
CA THR A 73 -0.41 15.20 7.00
C THR A 73 -0.48 14.19 8.14
N PHE A 74 0.10 14.54 9.27
CA PHE A 74 0.05 13.69 10.47
C PHE A 74 -1.35 13.61 11.11
N SER A 75 -2.23 14.63 10.93
CA SER A 75 -3.56 14.69 11.55
C SER A 75 -4.64 14.39 10.54
N ASP A 76 -5.53 13.45 10.87
CA ASP A 76 -6.70 13.10 10.07
C ASP A 76 -7.64 14.31 9.94
N GLU A 77 -7.79 15.09 11.02
CA GLU A 77 -8.65 16.30 11.04
C GLU A 77 -8.12 17.36 10.09
N ILE A 78 -6.80 17.57 10.03
CA ILE A 78 -6.20 18.52 9.06
C ILE A 78 -6.43 18.01 7.64
N ASN A 79 -6.29 16.70 7.40
CA ASN A 79 -6.53 16.13 6.08
C ASN A 79 -7.99 16.30 5.64
N MET A 80 -8.93 16.05 6.55
CA MET A 80 -10.36 16.26 6.30
C MET A 80 -10.67 17.72 6.02
N VAL A 81 -10.16 18.66 6.83
CA VAL A 81 -10.40 20.10 6.64
C VAL A 81 -9.76 20.59 5.34
N ALA A 82 -8.55 20.15 5.00
CA ALA A 82 -7.91 20.51 3.74
C ALA A 82 -8.75 20.09 2.52
N CYS A 83 -9.30 18.87 2.54
CA CYS A 83 -10.22 18.40 1.49
C CYS A 83 -11.52 19.22 1.46
N GLN A 84 -12.08 19.56 2.63
CA GLN A 84 -13.29 20.39 2.70
C GLN A 84 -13.05 21.80 2.13
N VAL A 85 -11.95 22.44 2.49
CA VAL A 85 -11.58 23.77 1.97
C VAL A 85 -11.34 23.69 0.46
N ALA A 86 -10.61 22.69 -0.01
CA ALA A 86 -10.34 22.47 -1.43
C ALA A 86 -11.64 22.27 -2.24
N HIS A 87 -12.62 21.58 -1.67
CA HIS A 87 -13.93 21.44 -2.29
C HIS A 87 -14.74 22.72 -2.31
N SER A 88 -14.88 23.36 -1.13
CA SER A 88 -15.87 24.45 -0.96
C SER A 88 -15.42 25.79 -1.52
N LEU A 89 -14.11 26.05 -1.57
CA LEU A 89 -13.57 27.34 -2.01
C LEU A 89 -12.89 27.28 -3.38
N PHE A 90 -12.31 26.12 -3.74
CA PHE A 90 -11.48 25.98 -4.93
C PHE A 90 -12.06 24.98 -5.94
N GLU A 91 -13.15 24.28 -5.60
CA GLU A 91 -13.82 23.30 -6.46
C GLU A 91 -12.87 22.22 -7.02
N VAL A 92 -11.81 21.86 -6.29
CA VAL A 92 -10.86 20.84 -6.72
C VAL A 92 -11.58 19.52 -7.04
N PRO A 93 -11.44 18.97 -8.26
CA PRO A 93 -12.24 17.83 -8.70
C PRO A 93 -12.00 16.57 -7.88
N THR A 94 -10.73 16.24 -7.58
CA THR A 94 -10.36 15.00 -6.88
C THR A 94 -9.66 15.32 -5.57
N LYS A 95 -10.19 14.78 -4.48
CA LYS A 95 -9.63 14.96 -3.14
C LYS A 95 -9.35 13.60 -2.52
N ILE A 96 -8.09 13.40 -2.17
CA ILE A 96 -7.59 12.17 -1.54
C ILE A 96 -7.14 12.52 -0.12
N ALA A 97 -7.59 11.78 0.87
CA ALA A 97 -7.16 11.98 2.25
C ALA A 97 -6.64 10.71 2.91
N ARG A 98 -5.58 10.86 3.68
CA ARG A 98 -5.13 9.84 4.60
C ARG A 98 -5.95 9.91 5.88
N ILE A 99 -6.64 8.82 6.20
CA ILE A 99 -7.39 8.65 7.45
C ILE A 99 -6.87 7.39 8.14
N ARG A 100 -6.33 7.56 9.34
CA ARG A 100 -5.69 6.49 10.11
C ARG A 100 -6.57 5.98 11.24
N GLN A 101 -7.38 6.87 11.81
CA GLN A 101 -8.21 6.53 12.96
C GLN A 101 -9.34 5.58 12.51
N PRO A 102 -9.33 4.31 12.97
CA PRO A 102 -10.33 3.32 12.53
C PRO A 102 -11.77 3.74 12.86
N GLY A 103 -11.95 4.57 13.90
CA GLY A 103 -13.25 5.11 14.28
C GLY A 103 -13.99 5.80 13.15
N TYR A 104 -13.28 6.55 12.29
CA TYR A 104 -13.88 7.22 11.12
C TYR A 104 -14.27 6.27 9.99
N LEU A 105 -13.65 5.10 9.93
CA LEU A 105 -13.79 4.15 8.82
C LEU A 105 -14.82 3.04 9.09
N LYS A 106 -15.54 3.12 10.22
CA LYS A 106 -16.58 2.13 10.55
C LYS A 106 -17.76 2.23 9.58
N PRO A 107 -18.31 1.10 9.11
CA PRO A 107 -19.44 1.10 8.17
C PRO A 107 -20.65 1.92 8.62
N ILE A 108 -20.88 2.01 9.94
CA ILE A 108 -21.98 2.81 10.51
C ILE A 108 -21.84 4.31 10.22
N TRP A 109 -20.63 4.79 9.91
CA TRP A 109 -20.34 6.17 9.55
C TRP A 109 -20.05 6.34 8.05
N GLY A 110 -20.48 5.40 7.21
CA GLY A 110 -20.21 5.41 5.77
C GLY A 110 -20.63 6.70 5.05
N ASP A 111 -21.68 7.33 5.53
CA ASP A 111 -22.19 8.60 4.97
C ASP A 111 -21.31 9.82 5.33
N LEU A 112 -20.35 9.68 6.25
CA LEU A 112 -19.45 10.79 6.62
C LEU A 112 -18.66 11.31 5.41
N PHE A 113 -18.15 10.40 4.58
CA PHE A 113 -17.26 10.73 3.46
C PHE A 113 -18.03 10.81 2.13
N THR A 114 -19.15 11.50 2.15
CA THR A 114 -19.91 11.83 0.94
C THR A 114 -19.60 13.25 0.50
N ARG A 115 -19.92 13.56 -0.75
CA ARG A 115 -19.70 14.90 -1.31
C ARG A 115 -20.47 16.00 -0.56
N GLU A 116 -21.58 15.64 0.07
CA GLU A 116 -22.45 16.58 0.81
C GLU A 116 -21.95 16.84 2.23
N ASN A 117 -21.28 15.85 2.85
CA ASN A 117 -20.81 15.94 4.23
C ASN A 117 -19.33 16.30 4.30
N MET A 118 -18.46 15.34 3.97
CA MET A 118 -17.00 15.49 3.94
C MET A 118 -16.50 15.03 2.58
N PRO A 119 -16.24 15.93 1.63
CA PRO A 119 -15.99 15.62 0.22
C PRO A 119 -14.59 15.03 0.00
N ILE A 120 -14.39 13.81 0.40
CA ILE A 120 -13.20 13.01 0.16
C ILE A 120 -13.55 11.92 -0.85
N ASP A 121 -12.94 11.98 -2.03
CA ASP A 121 -13.25 11.04 -3.11
C ASP A 121 -12.53 9.70 -2.92
N VAL A 122 -11.32 9.73 -2.34
CA VAL A 122 -10.54 8.53 -2.03
C VAL A 122 -9.91 8.63 -0.65
N ILE A 123 -10.15 7.62 0.17
CA ILE A 123 -9.51 7.49 1.48
C ILE A 123 -8.35 6.51 1.35
N ILE A 124 -7.17 6.91 1.80
CA ILE A 124 -6.00 6.04 1.91
C ILE A 124 -5.67 5.78 3.37
N SER A 125 -5.41 4.51 3.68
CA SER A 125 -4.89 4.07 4.96
C SER A 125 -3.70 3.14 4.69
N PRO A 126 -2.48 3.69 4.57
CA PRO A 126 -1.30 2.89 4.27
C PRO A 126 -1.10 1.73 5.24
N GLU A 127 -1.47 1.92 6.50
CA GLU A 127 -1.39 0.91 7.55
C GLU A 127 -2.28 -0.31 7.23
N ARG A 128 -3.51 -0.07 6.77
CA ARG A 128 -4.44 -1.14 6.36
C ARG A 128 -3.99 -1.84 5.09
N GLU A 129 -3.48 -1.09 4.11
CA GLU A 129 -2.98 -1.70 2.87
C GLU A 129 -1.75 -2.59 3.12
N VAL A 130 -0.85 -2.17 4.00
CA VAL A 130 0.29 -3.01 4.43
C VAL A 130 -0.19 -4.24 5.19
N ALA A 131 -1.12 -4.08 6.14
CA ALA A 131 -1.69 -5.20 6.89
C ALA A 131 -2.35 -6.22 5.95
N ARG A 132 -3.20 -5.78 5.01
CA ARG A 132 -3.81 -6.63 4.00
C ARG A 132 -2.80 -7.32 3.10
N ALA A 133 -1.76 -6.61 2.67
CA ALA A 133 -0.70 -7.21 1.86
C ALA A 133 0.05 -8.31 2.61
N ILE A 134 0.29 -8.15 3.91
CA ILE A 134 0.87 -9.19 4.77
C ILE A 134 -0.14 -10.32 4.99
N GLY A 135 -1.40 -9.99 5.31
CA GLY A 135 -2.46 -10.97 5.53
C GLY A 135 -2.62 -11.94 4.35
N ARG A 136 -2.65 -11.44 3.13
CA ARG A 136 -2.74 -12.27 1.92
C ARG A 136 -1.61 -13.30 1.80
N ARG A 137 -0.41 -12.98 2.28
CA ARG A 137 0.73 -13.92 2.24
C ARG A 137 0.61 -15.08 3.21
N LEU A 138 -0.22 -14.95 4.25
CA LEU A 138 -0.42 -16.02 5.24
C LEU A 138 -1.04 -17.27 4.62
N HIS A 139 -1.85 -17.10 3.57
CA HIS A 139 -2.48 -18.20 2.84
C HIS A 139 -1.66 -18.71 1.66
N VAL A 140 -0.50 -18.09 1.38
CA VAL A 140 0.35 -18.47 0.25
C VAL A 140 1.79 -18.61 0.73
N PRO A 141 2.11 -19.68 1.48
CA PRO A 141 3.47 -19.92 1.95
C PRO A 141 4.47 -19.91 0.80
N GLY A 142 5.64 -19.31 1.04
CA GLY A 142 6.68 -19.17 0.02
C GLY A 142 6.52 -17.97 -0.94
N ALA A 143 5.33 -17.38 -1.06
CA ALA A 143 5.16 -16.15 -1.83
C ALA A 143 5.65 -14.93 -1.04
N PHE A 144 6.43 -14.07 -1.69
CA PHE A 144 6.81 -12.78 -1.13
C PHE A 144 5.85 -11.65 -1.54
N ASP A 145 5.02 -11.88 -2.58
CA ASP A 145 3.98 -10.95 -3.00
C ASP A 145 2.76 -11.70 -3.55
N VAL A 146 1.56 -11.18 -3.26
CA VAL A 146 0.28 -11.73 -3.74
C VAL A 146 -0.67 -10.59 -4.02
N VAL A 147 -0.99 -10.38 -5.29
CA VAL A 147 -1.88 -9.31 -5.75
C VAL A 147 -3.10 -9.92 -6.43
N PRO A 148 -4.29 -9.88 -5.79
CA PRO A 148 -5.52 -10.34 -6.43
C PRO A 148 -5.94 -9.36 -7.52
N MET A 149 -6.39 -9.90 -8.65
CA MET A 149 -6.91 -9.17 -9.81
C MET A 149 -8.28 -9.70 -10.21
N ALA A 150 -8.99 -8.93 -11.02
CA ALA A 150 -10.31 -9.31 -11.53
C ALA A 150 -11.28 -9.78 -10.41
N ASN A 151 -11.39 -8.99 -9.33
CA ASN A 151 -12.19 -9.32 -8.14
C ASN A 151 -11.81 -10.66 -7.49
N GLY A 152 -10.52 -11.00 -7.48
CA GLY A 152 -10.00 -12.20 -6.84
C GLY A 152 -10.07 -13.48 -7.69
N LEU A 153 -10.50 -13.39 -8.95
CA LEU A 153 -10.53 -14.54 -9.86
C LEU A 153 -9.12 -14.98 -10.30
N VAL A 154 -8.22 -14.02 -10.40
CA VAL A 154 -6.84 -14.22 -10.84
C VAL A 154 -5.90 -13.61 -9.81
N SER A 155 -4.76 -14.24 -9.58
CA SER A 155 -3.70 -13.72 -8.71
C SER A 155 -2.39 -13.55 -9.46
N VAL A 156 -1.74 -12.40 -9.24
CA VAL A 156 -0.32 -12.20 -9.59
C VAL A 156 0.49 -12.56 -8.34
N VAL A 157 1.43 -13.47 -8.48
CA VAL A 157 2.21 -14.00 -7.36
C VAL A 157 3.68 -13.80 -7.61
N GLY A 158 4.38 -13.28 -6.61
CA GLY A 158 5.83 -13.18 -6.57
C GLY A 158 6.42 -14.30 -5.74
N VAL A 159 7.31 -15.10 -6.33
CA VAL A 159 8.01 -16.20 -5.66
C VAL A 159 9.49 -16.18 -6.00
N ARG A 160 10.33 -16.51 -5.03
CA ARG A 160 11.76 -16.64 -5.27
C ARG A 160 12.11 -18.06 -5.69
N CYS A 161 12.77 -18.21 -6.83
CA CYS A 161 13.32 -19.48 -7.25
C CYS A 161 14.56 -19.83 -6.42
N ASN A 162 14.46 -20.87 -5.63
CA ASN A 162 15.57 -21.45 -4.87
C ASN A 162 16.22 -22.58 -5.68
N GLU A 163 17.36 -23.09 -5.21
CA GLU A 163 18.05 -24.24 -5.84
C GLU A 163 17.18 -25.50 -5.88
N ASP A 164 16.32 -25.66 -4.88
CA ASP A 164 15.40 -26.80 -4.73
C ASP A 164 14.09 -26.65 -5.56
N CYS A 165 13.92 -25.54 -6.29
CA CYS A 165 12.72 -25.31 -7.09
C CYS A 165 12.66 -26.33 -8.26
N PRO A 166 11.60 -27.16 -8.35
CA PRO A 166 11.49 -28.25 -9.34
C PRO A 166 11.55 -27.78 -10.79
N ILE A 167 11.09 -26.56 -11.06
CA ILE A 167 11.01 -26.00 -12.41
C ILE A 167 12.18 -25.06 -12.76
N VAL A 168 13.17 -24.95 -11.89
CA VAL A 168 14.39 -24.18 -12.17
C VAL A 168 15.14 -24.77 -13.38
N ASN A 169 15.79 -23.93 -14.17
CA ASN A 169 16.50 -24.31 -15.40
C ASN A 169 15.62 -24.91 -16.52
N THR A 170 14.29 -25.00 -16.34
CA THR A 170 13.35 -25.47 -17.35
C THR A 170 12.95 -24.33 -18.28
N PRO A 171 13.03 -24.50 -19.63
CA PRO A 171 12.52 -23.50 -20.56
C PRO A 171 11.02 -23.23 -20.39
N MET A 172 10.60 -21.97 -20.49
CA MET A 172 9.19 -21.59 -20.29
C MET A 172 8.21 -22.40 -21.13
N ARG A 173 8.56 -22.73 -22.38
CA ARG A 173 7.72 -23.56 -23.28
C ARG A 173 7.45 -24.95 -22.71
N GLN A 174 8.38 -25.54 -21.93
CA GLN A 174 8.19 -26.86 -21.36
C GLN A 174 7.32 -26.85 -20.10
N LEU A 175 7.18 -25.71 -19.43
CA LEU A 175 6.31 -25.60 -18.26
C LEU A 175 4.85 -25.89 -18.62
N THR A 176 4.37 -25.40 -19.76
CA THR A 176 3.01 -25.69 -20.26
C THR A 176 2.83 -27.17 -20.62
N GLU A 177 3.89 -27.84 -21.11
CA GLU A 177 3.85 -29.26 -21.43
C GLU A 177 3.90 -30.15 -20.16
N LEU A 178 4.70 -29.76 -19.18
CA LEU A 178 4.87 -30.46 -17.91
C LEU A 178 3.68 -30.30 -16.98
N PHE A 179 3.02 -29.17 -17.04
CA PHE A 179 1.91 -28.78 -16.17
C PHE A 179 0.71 -28.25 -16.97
N PRO A 180 0.08 -29.05 -17.85
CA PRO A 180 -0.97 -28.58 -18.76
C PRO A 180 -2.21 -28.05 -18.04
N ASP A 181 -2.51 -28.56 -16.85
CA ASP A 181 -3.68 -28.19 -16.06
C ASP A 181 -3.42 -27.04 -15.08
N LEU A 182 -2.19 -26.50 -15.04
CA LEU A 182 -1.83 -25.51 -14.02
C LEU A 182 -2.25 -24.10 -14.39
N SER A 183 -2.45 -23.82 -15.69
CA SER A 183 -2.87 -22.51 -16.22
C SER A 183 -2.07 -21.33 -15.63
N ILE A 184 -0.75 -21.50 -15.48
CA ILE A 184 0.15 -20.44 -15.02
C ILE A 184 0.85 -19.77 -16.21
N THR A 185 1.04 -18.45 -16.09
CA THR A 185 1.82 -17.68 -17.04
C THR A 185 2.85 -16.84 -16.28
N VAL A 186 4.13 -17.06 -16.55
CA VAL A 186 5.20 -16.22 -16.01
C VAL A 186 5.19 -14.89 -16.77
N VAL A 187 4.97 -13.80 -16.05
CA VAL A 187 4.81 -12.44 -16.62
C VAL A 187 6.03 -11.57 -16.41
N GLY A 188 6.92 -11.94 -15.49
CA GLY A 188 8.13 -11.18 -15.22
C GLY A 188 9.13 -11.97 -14.40
N ILE A 189 10.40 -11.66 -14.60
CA ILE A 189 11.53 -12.17 -13.80
C ILE A 189 12.38 -10.98 -13.39
N ILE A 190 12.74 -10.87 -12.12
CA ILE A 190 13.75 -9.93 -11.64
C ILE A 190 15.02 -10.74 -11.36
N ARG A 191 16.08 -10.43 -12.09
CA ARG A 191 17.39 -11.03 -11.95
C ARG A 191 18.45 -9.96 -11.76
N ASN A 192 19.18 -9.97 -10.66
CA ASN A 192 20.18 -8.96 -10.34
C ASN A 192 19.61 -7.52 -10.45
N ASP A 193 18.46 -7.28 -9.85
CA ASP A 193 17.71 -6.02 -9.85
C ASP A 193 17.27 -5.51 -11.24
N LYS A 194 17.28 -6.39 -12.25
CA LYS A 194 16.82 -6.07 -13.60
C LYS A 194 15.57 -6.85 -13.96
N GLY A 195 14.52 -6.12 -14.38
CA GLY A 195 13.29 -6.72 -14.90
C GLY A 195 13.52 -7.34 -16.28
N ILE A 196 13.07 -8.57 -16.44
CA ILE A 196 13.13 -9.35 -17.69
C ILE A 196 11.71 -9.75 -18.05
N LEU A 197 11.26 -9.44 -19.25
CA LEU A 197 10.05 -10.00 -19.81
C LEU A 197 10.41 -11.36 -20.44
N PRO A 198 9.98 -12.49 -19.86
CA PRO A 198 10.42 -13.80 -20.30
C PRO A 198 9.80 -14.17 -21.66
N ASN A 199 10.57 -14.85 -22.48
CA ASN A 199 10.12 -15.49 -23.71
C ASN A 199 10.13 -17.03 -23.58
N SER A 200 9.59 -17.75 -24.54
CA SER A 200 9.40 -19.19 -24.51
C SER A 200 10.71 -20.01 -24.32
N ASN A 201 11.86 -19.45 -24.65
CA ASN A 201 13.17 -20.11 -24.53
C ASN A 201 13.90 -19.73 -23.24
N ASP A 202 13.45 -18.68 -22.54
CA ASP A 202 14.06 -18.27 -21.30
C ASP A 202 13.84 -19.30 -20.19
N ARG A 203 14.71 -19.27 -19.19
CA ARG A 203 14.69 -20.17 -18.04
C ARG A 203 14.75 -19.37 -16.76
N MET A 204 14.03 -19.83 -15.75
CA MET A 204 14.20 -19.35 -14.38
C MET A 204 15.49 -19.93 -13.81
N LEU A 205 16.25 -19.12 -13.09
CA LEU A 205 17.50 -19.51 -12.44
C LEU A 205 17.36 -19.40 -10.92
N PRO A 206 18.18 -20.13 -10.14
CA PRO A 206 18.24 -19.92 -8.70
C PRO A 206 18.57 -18.45 -8.37
N GLY A 207 17.81 -17.88 -7.44
CA GLY A 207 17.95 -16.48 -7.03
C GLY A 207 17.07 -15.50 -7.80
N ASP A 208 16.36 -15.93 -8.85
CA ASP A 208 15.39 -15.09 -9.54
C ASP A 208 14.16 -14.84 -8.68
N ASP A 209 13.66 -13.61 -8.69
CA ASP A 209 12.32 -13.29 -8.24
C ASP A 209 11.37 -13.39 -9.44
N VAL A 210 10.45 -14.34 -9.40
CA VAL A 210 9.56 -14.68 -10.52
C VAL A 210 8.16 -14.23 -10.21
N TYR A 211 7.56 -13.50 -11.15
CA TYR A 211 6.15 -13.13 -11.10
C TYR A 211 5.37 -13.96 -12.10
N PHE A 212 4.36 -14.65 -11.61
CA PHE A 212 3.44 -15.41 -12.45
C PHE A 212 1.98 -15.06 -12.16
N VAL A 213 1.12 -15.34 -13.12
CA VAL A 213 -0.34 -15.18 -13.03
C VAL A 213 -0.97 -16.56 -13.05
N CYS A 214 -1.93 -16.79 -12.17
CA CYS A 214 -2.73 -18.02 -12.16
C CYS A 214 -4.17 -17.73 -11.75
N ASP A 215 -5.08 -18.69 -12.02
CA ASP A 215 -6.40 -18.74 -11.40
C ASP A 215 -6.22 -18.90 -9.88
N SER A 216 -6.94 -18.10 -9.10
CA SER A 216 -6.81 -18.10 -7.64
C SER A 216 -7.19 -19.47 -7.01
N ASN A 217 -8.04 -20.27 -7.66
CA ASN A 217 -8.34 -21.63 -7.22
C ASN A 217 -7.16 -22.62 -7.43
N HIS A 218 -6.22 -22.29 -8.29
CA HIS A 218 -5.06 -23.14 -8.59
C HIS A 218 -3.78 -22.67 -7.88
N LEU A 219 -3.88 -21.69 -7.00
CA LEU A 219 -2.74 -21.01 -6.37
C LEU A 219 -1.83 -22.00 -5.59
N SER A 220 -2.40 -22.88 -4.75
CA SER A 220 -1.63 -23.88 -4.00
C SER A 220 -0.89 -24.84 -4.91
N ARG A 221 -1.52 -25.27 -6.02
CA ARG A 221 -0.86 -26.13 -7.03
C ARG A 221 0.25 -25.39 -7.77
N ALA A 222 0.04 -24.12 -8.06
CA ALA A 222 1.06 -23.26 -8.67
C ALA A 222 2.28 -23.15 -7.75
N MET A 223 2.07 -22.90 -6.45
CA MET A 223 3.15 -22.83 -5.46
C MET A 223 3.90 -24.15 -5.31
N ALA A 224 3.20 -25.29 -5.34
CA ALA A 224 3.81 -26.62 -5.32
C ALA A 224 4.76 -26.84 -6.53
N ALA A 225 4.42 -26.34 -7.72
CA ALA A 225 5.31 -26.38 -8.88
C ALA A 225 6.61 -25.59 -8.68
N PHE A 226 6.58 -24.55 -7.84
CA PHE A 226 7.77 -23.80 -7.43
C PHE A 226 8.50 -24.42 -6.22
N GLY A 227 8.00 -25.55 -5.68
CA GLY A 227 8.59 -26.27 -4.55
C GLY A 227 8.08 -25.81 -3.18
N HIS A 228 6.99 -25.07 -3.15
CA HIS A 228 6.34 -24.61 -1.92
C HIS A 228 5.10 -25.45 -1.65
N GLU A 229 5.25 -26.44 -0.77
CA GLU A 229 4.19 -27.35 -0.29
C GLU A 229 3.96 -27.20 1.22
N GLU A 230 4.45 -26.09 1.80
CA GLU A 230 4.32 -25.81 3.22
C GLU A 230 2.84 -25.62 3.59
N GLU A 231 2.45 -26.12 4.77
CA GLU A 231 1.14 -25.84 5.33
C GLU A 231 0.98 -24.35 5.67
N GLU A 232 -0.24 -23.84 5.52
CA GLU A 232 -0.58 -22.48 5.92
C GLU A 232 -0.25 -22.25 7.41
N GLY A 233 0.32 -21.08 7.71
CA GLY A 233 0.72 -20.72 9.07
C GLY A 233 -0.51 -20.49 9.96
N ARG A 234 -0.65 -21.28 11.03
CA ARG A 234 -1.75 -21.16 12.01
C ARG A 234 -1.45 -20.21 13.16
N THR A 235 -0.22 -19.74 13.28
CA THR A 235 0.19 -18.83 14.35
C THR A 235 1.16 -17.79 13.80
N VAL A 236 0.80 -16.54 13.97
CA VAL A 236 1.60 -15.37 13.55
C VAL A 236 2.11 -14.64 14.76
N ILE A 237 3.39 -14.34 14.80
CA ILE A 237 4.00 -13.48 15.82
C ILE A 237 4.26 -12.11 15.21
N ILE A 238 3.62 -11.09 15.75
CA ILE A 238 3.76 -9.70 15.33
C ILE A 238 4.68 -9.00 16.33
N ALA A 239 5.85 -8.59 15.91
CA ALA A 239 6.79 -7.82 16.74
C ALA A 239 6.59 -6.32 16.46
N GLY A 240 6.01 -5.62 17.41
CA GLY A 240 5.68 -4.19 17.35
C GLY A 240 4.17 -3.94 17.36
N GLY A 241 3.67 -3.26 18.40
CA GLY A 241 2.28 -2.85 18.59
C GLY A 241 1.96 -1.46 18.04
N GLY A 242 2.72 -0.98 17.07
CA GLY A 242 2.40 0.26 16.34
C GLY A 242 1.16 0.09 15.45
N ASN A 243 0.78 1.16 14.75
CA ASN A 243 -0.43 1.18 13.93
C ASN A 243 -0.53 0.01 12.94
N ILE A 244 0.56 -0.35 12.25
CA ILE A 244 0.57 -1.48 11.32
C ILE A 244 0.39 -2.81 12.06
N GLY A 245 1.10 -3.01 13.16
CA GLY A 245 1.03 -4.26 13.93
C GLY A 245 -0.34 -4.51 14.52
N LEU A 246 -0.96 -3.47 15.08
CA LEU A 246 -2.33 -3.53 15.60
C LEU A 246 -3.34 -3.80 14.47
N THR A 247 -3.26 -3.05 13.37
CA THR A 247 -4.15 -3.24 12.22
C THR A 247 -3.99 -4.64 11.62
N LEU A 248 -2.76 -5.17 11.55
CA LEU A 248 -2.52 -6.54 11.10
C LEU A 248 -3.12 -7.58 12.06
N ALA A 249 -3.02 -7.37 13.37
CA ALA A 249 -3.63 -8.26 14.33
C ALA A 249 -5.16 -8.27 14.20
N GLU A 250 -5.78 -7.10 14.05
CA GLU A 250 -7.22 -6.95 13.80
C GLU A 250 -7.63 -7.63 12.49
N GLU A 251 -6.90 -7.40 11.40
CA GLU A 251 -7.14 -8.02 10.09
C GLU A 251 -7.08 -9.55 10.17
N ILE A 252 -6.08 -10.10 10.89
CA ILE A 252 -5.95 -11.56 11.07
C ILE A 252 -7.16 -12.12 11.83
N GLU A 253 -7.65 -11.44 12.84
CA GLU A 253 -8.80 -11.90 13.63
C GLU A 253 -10.12 -11.79 12.87
N GLU A 254 -10.27 -10.78 12.01
CA GLU A 254 -11.51 -10.52 11.27
C GLU A 254 -11.61 -11.32 9.97
N GLU A 255 -10.50 -11.47 9.23
CA GLU A 255 -10.52 -11.96 7.83
C GLU A 255 -9.84 -13.35 7.65
N HIS A 256 -9.06 -13.83 8.67
CA HIS A 256 -8.28 -15.06 8.52
C HIS A 256 -8.67 -16.12 9.53
N GLU A 257 -9.79 -16.83 9.26
CA GLU A 257 -10.27 -17.91 10.11
C GLU A 257 -9.19 -19.00 10.34
N GLY A 258 -9.00 -19.37 11.60
CA GLY A 258 -8.06 -20.43 11.99
C GLY A 258 -6.62 -19.97 12.21
N VAL A 259 -6.27 -18.71 11.88
CA VAL A 259 -4.98 -18.11 12.18
C VAL A 259 -5.06 -17.36 13.53
N ARG A 260 -4.06 -17.58 14.39
CA ARG A 260 -3.95 -16.89 15.67
C ARG A 260 -2.81 -15.88 15.62
N SER A 261 -3.07 -14.64 16.01
CA SER A 261 -2.05 -13.62 16.16
C SER A 261 -1.52 -13.54 17.61
N ARG A 262 -0.22 -13.27 17.76
CA ARG A 262 0.43 -12.90 19.02
C ARG A 262 1.22 -11.64 18.82
N LEU A 263 0.76 -10.54 19.40
CA LEU A 263 1.43 -9.26 19.32
C LEU A 263 2.39 -9.09 20.50
N ILE A 264 3.64 -8.76 20.20
CA ILE A 264 4.70 -8.48 21.16
C ILE A 264 5.10 -7.02 21.00
N GLU A 265 4.91 -6.22 22.05
CA GLU A 265 5.29 -4.81 22.09
C GLU A 265 6.32 -4.57 23.20
N PHE A 266 7.34 -3.77 22.87
CA PHE A 266 8.25 -3.24 23.87
C PHE A 266 7.66 -1.94 24.42
N LEU A 267 6.88 -2.05 25.51
CA LEU A 267 6.28 -0.90 26.17
C LEU A 267 7.37 0.03 26.73
N SER A 268 7.56 1.16 26.08
CA SER A 268 8.23 2.29 26.70
C SER A 268 7.28 2.90 27.76
N LEU A 269 7.75 3.06 28.99
CA LEU A 269 6.98 3.64 30.11
C LEU A 269 6.40 5.04 29.81
N ILE A 270 6.88 5.72 28.78
CA ILE A 270 6.37 7.02 28.32
C ILE A 270 5.04 6.92 27.55
N HIS A 271 4.56 5.71 27.23
CA HIS A 271 3.33 5.47 26.47
C HIS A 271 2.21 4.85 27.31
N ILE A 272 2.37 4.75 28.61
CA ILE A 272 1.29 4.35 29.52
C ILE A 272 0.40 5.58 29.73
N SER A 273 -0.61 5.76 28.87
CA SER A 273 -1.78 6.55 29.25
C SER A 273 -2.44 5.84 30.43
N GLU A 274 -2.71 6.56 31.52
CA GLU A 274 -3.39 6.02 32.68
C GLU A 274 -4.66 5.28 32.26
N PRO A 275 -4.92 4.07 32.80
CA PRO A 275 -6.18 3.38 32.52
C PRO A 275 -7.32 4.28 33.00
N THR A 276 -8.16 4.75 32.07
CA THR A 276 -9.42 5.40 32.41
C THR A 276 -10.21 4.43 33.26
N ARG A 277 -10.35 4.75 34.56
CA ARG A 277 -11.22 4.00 35.48
C ARG A 277 -12.63 4.02 34.89
N PRO A 278 -13.29 2.86 34.75
CA PRO A 278 -14.72 2.87 34.48
C PRO A 278 -15.43 3.43 35.68
N TYR A 279 -16.24 4.44 35.48
CA TYR A 279 -17.24 4.89 36.45
C TYR A 279 -18.43 3.94 36.45
#